data_8a1da73cf838beec95503c105bc84947
#
_entry.id   8a1da73cf838beec95503c105bc84947
#
_cell.length_a   1.000
_cell.length_b   1.000
_cell.length_c   1.000
_cell.angle_alpha   90.00
_cell.angle_beta   90.00
_cell.angle_gamma   90.00
#
_symmetry.space_group_name_H-M   'P 1'
#
loop_
_entity.id
_entity.type
_entity.pdbx_description
1 polymer ?
#
loop_
_entity_poly.entity_id
_entity_poly.type
_entity_poly.pdbx_seq_one_letter_code
_entity_poly.pdbx_strand_id
1 'polypeptide(L)'
;MISKNNLSQRFQAVMDEFSSKMSENKLAAKEKIGDFIESGLPPVQSEMVIATLNGAIGDYLAQRNSRFLQPMLLRDQHQTLVLESGQLQQQLTRCSERIVVCVHGWCMNDVQWKRKEHDHGESLSRYGYTPIYLRYNTGLHISENGENFARMLDALVMTWPCQVKELVIIGHSMGGLVTRSACYYAEQHQLSWLSVLNTFITLGSPHNGAPLAKLACWIDDRIADSPYLKMLTRLSEIRSSGTKDLSQGYIRHTDWQPQAELALQHERPALPQGVACYAIASCLGQNLDDEKNLRLGDGLVPVSSALGAASEGQSALNYPQPHQWVVGGINHIDLLTHPHVAHKVHQWVLFNTAD
;
A
#
# COMPACT_ATOMS: atom_id res chain seq x y z
N MET A 1 14.07 -4.91 35.50
CA MET A 1 14.66 -4.95 34.12
C MET A 1 14.74 -6.41 33.71
N ILE A 2 13.86 -6.85 32.84
CA ILE A 2 13.93 -8.20 32.24
C ILE A 2 15.06 -8.17 31.22
N SER A 3 16.04 -9.05 31.37
CA SER A 3 17.20 -9.12 30.45
C SER A 3 16.74 -9.39 29.03
N LYS A 4 17.35 -8.71 28.03
CA LYS A 4 17.08 -8.90 26.59
C LYS A 4 17.14 -10.37 26.15
N ASN A 5 18.02 -11.16 26.79
CA ASN A 5 18.15 -12.60 26.52
C ASN A 5 16.93 -13.41 26.96
N ASN A 6 16.28 -13.03 28.07
CA ASN A 6 15.11 -13.76 28.58
C ASN A 6 13.87 -13.54 27.70
N LEU A 7 13.73 -12.34 27.11
CA LEU A 7 12.63 -12.02 26.20
C LEU A 7 12.78 -12.79 24.88
N SER A 8 14.00 -12.83 24.33
CA SER A 8 14.31 -13.56 23.10
C SER A 8 14.07 -15.07 23.24
N GLN A 9 14.46 -15.66 24.39
CA GLN A 9 14.24 -17.09 24.65
C GLN A 9 12.75 -17.44 24.83
N ARG A 10 12.00 -16.61 25.55
CA ARG A 10 10.54 -16.82 25.72
C ARG A 10 9.79 -16.72 24.40
N PHE A 11 10.19 -15.79 23.56
CA PHE A 11 9.61 -15.67 22.22
C PHE A 11 9.98 -16.87 21.35
N GLN A 12 11.24 -17.29 21.34
CA GLN A 12 11.66 -18.48 20.60
C GLN A 12 10.83 -19.70 20.97
N ALA A 13 10.57 -19.91 22.27
CA ALA A 13 9.74 -21.01 22.77
C ALA A 13 8.28 -20.90 22.26
N VAL A 14 7.69 -19.69 22.25
CA VAL A 14 6.34 -19.46 21.69
C VAL A 14 6.32 -19.74 20.19
N MET A 15 7.37 -19.35 19.45
CA MET A 15 7.46 -19.60 18.01
C MET A 15 7.72 -21.06 17.66
N ASP A 16 8.46 -21.81 18.50
CA ASP A 16 8.68 -23.25 18.33
C ASP A 16 7.39 -24.03 18.58
N GLU A 17 6.63 -23.67 19.62
CA GLU A 17 5.28 -24.21 19.87
C GLU A 17 4.29 -23.83 18.74
N PHE A 18 4.41 -22.62 18.19
CA PHE A 18 3.66 -22.16 17.04
C PHE A 18 3.93 -23.02 15.81
N SER A 19 5.20 -23.26 15.47
CA SER A 19 5.57 -24.09 14.32
C SER A 19 5.04 -25.52 14.42
N SER A 20 5.03 -26.10 15.63
CA SER A 20 4.52 -27.45 15.84
C SER A 20 3.00 -27.58 15.72
N LYS A 21 2.26 -26.50 16.04
CA LYS A 21 0.78 -26.47 16.01
C LYS A 21 0.19 -25.83 14.76
N MET A 22 1.01 -25.26 13.90
CA MET A 22 0.56 -24.51 12.71
C MET A 22 -0.13 -25.40 11.66
N SER A 23 0.20 -26.70 11.62
CA SER A 23 -0.48 -27.67 10.77
C SER A 23 -1.92 -27.97 11.23
N GLU A 24 -2.23 -27.75 12.51
CA GLU A 24 -3.48 -28.15 13.12
C GLU A 24 -4.49 -27.01 13.32
N ASN A 25 -4.03 -25.79 13.63
CA ASN A 25 -4.95 -24.66 13.86
C ASN A 25 -4.32 -23.27 13.68
N LYS A 26 -4.45 -22.69 12.48
CA LYS A 26 -3.94 -21.35 12.14
C LYS A 26 -4.54 -20.22 13.02
N LEU A 27 -5.76 -20.38 13.51
CA LEU A 27 -6.40 -19.37 14.36
C LEU A 27 -5.77 -19.33 15.76
N ALA A 28 -5.57 -20.48 16.37
CA ALA A 28 -4.89 -20.57 17.69
C ALA A 28 -3.44 -20.05 17.65
N ALA A 29 -2.80 -20.16 16.49
CA ALA A 29 -1.47 -19.62 16.25
C ALA A 29 -1.47 -18.09 16.21
N LYS A 30 -2.41 -17.48 15.50
CA LYS A 30 -2.61 -16.02 15.48
C LYS A 30 -2.92 -15.49 16.90
N GLU A 31 -3.73 -16.21 17.66
CA GLU A 31 -4.08 -15.86 19.04
C GLU A 31 -2.87 -15.82 19.96
N LYS A 32 -2.02 -16.83 19.96
CA LYS A 32 -0.80 -16.87 20.78
C LYS A 32 0.20 -15.78 20.43
N ILE A 33 0.32 -15.44 19.14
CA ILE A 33 1.18 -14.33 18.71
C ILE A 33 0.61 -13.00 19.21
N GLY A 34 -0.70 -12.79 19.07
CA GLY A 34 -1.38 -11.60 19.60
C GLY A 34 -1.16 -11.46 21.11
N ASP A 35 -1.42 -12.50 21.88
CA ASP A 35 -1.24 -12.49 23.33
C ASP A 35 0.22 -12.24 23.74
N PHE A 36 1.18 -12.81 23.01
CA PHE A 36 2.60 -12.56 23.24
C PHE A 36 3.00 -11.11 22.92
N ILE A 37 2.56 -10.58 21.79
CA ILE A 37 2.80 -9.17 21.39
C ILE A 37 2.24 -8.24 22.46
N GLU A 38 1.04 -8.51 22.97
CA GLU A 38 0.39 -7.68 23.99
C GLU A 38 1.01 -7.84 25.39
N SER A 39 1.51 -9.02 25.73
CA SER A 39 2.05 -9.31 27.07
C SER A 39 3.55 -9.07 27.25
N GLY A 40 4.36 -9.04 26.21
CA GLY A 40 5.79 -9.20 26.32
C GLY A 40 6.70 -8.32 25.45
N LEU A 41 6.22 -7.67 24.43
CA LEU A 41 7.05 -6.71 23.70
C LEU A 41 7.14 -5.40 24.48
N PRO A 42 8.36 -4.85 24.67
CA PRO A 42 8.48 -3.46 25.09
C PRO A 42 7.69 -2.61 24.12
N PRO A 43 7.16 -1.42 24.52
CA PRO A 43 6.46 -0.55 23.59
C PRO A 43 7.32 -0.41 22.35
N VAL A 44 6.88 -1.06 21.28
CA VAL A 44 7.65 -1.12 20.04
C VAL A 44 7.55 0.25 19.44
N GLN A 45 8.55 1.04 19.65
CA GLN A 45 8.68 2.39 19.11
C GLN A 45 9.01 2.38 17.61
N SER A 46 9.19 1.19 17.01
CA SER A 46 9.51 1.10 15.60
C SER A 46 8.24 1.04 14.75
N GLU A 47 7.93 2.12 14.11
CA GLU A 47 6.85 2.24 13.12
C GLU A 47 6.89 1.13 12.06
N MET A 48 8.08 0.68 11.69
CA MET A 48 8.27 -0.38 10.71
C MET A 48 7.82 -1.75 11.24
N VAL A 49 8.01 -2.04 12.52
CA VAL A 49 7.55 -3.30 13.14
C VAL A 49 6.02 -3.33 13.19
N ILE A 50 5.39 -2.23 13.60
CA ILE A 50 3.94 -2.11 13.64
C ILE A 50 3.35 -2.27 12.23
N ALA A 51 3.95 -1.64 11.22
CA ALA A 51 3.51 -1.76 9.84
C ALA A 51 3.61 -3.20 9.31
N THR A 52 4.71 -3.90 9.64
CA THR A 52 4.91 -5.30 9.25
C THR A 52 3.91 -6.24 9.94
N LEU A 53 3.63 -6.04 11.24
CA LEU A 53 2.60 -6.78 11.98
C LEU A 53 1.22 -6.59 11.35
N ASN A 54 0.86 -5.35 11.01
CA ASN A 54 -0.41 -5.08 10.34
C ASN A 54 -0.47 -5.75 8.97
N GLY A 55 0.59 -5.76 8.19
CA GLY A 55 0.61 -6.49 6.92
C GLY A 55 0.42 -8.00 7.09
N ALA A 56 1.06 -8.60 8.09
CA ALA A 56 1.02 -10.04 8.31
C ALA A 56 -0.28 -10.54 8.95
N ILE A 57 -0.77 -9.85 10.00
CA ILE A 57 -1.91 -10.26 10.84
C ILE A 57 -2.89 -9.14 11.15
N GLY A 58 -2.95 -8.11 10.32
CA GLY A 58 -3.75 -6.90 10.59
C GLY A 58 -5.25 -7.14 10.68
N ASP A 59 -5.79 -8.12 9.96
CA ASP A 59 -7.17 -8.60 10.09
C ASP A 59 -7.46 -9.14 11.50
N TYR A 60 -6.53 -9.90 12.07
CA TYR A 60 -6.62 -10.40 13.43
C TYR A 60 -6.47 -9.29 14.49
N LEU A 61 -5.51 -8.36 14.29
CA LEU A 61 -5.34 -7.20 15.17
C LEU A 61 -6.60 -6.34 15.22
N ALA A 62 -7.28 -6.17 14.08
CA ALA A 62 -8.53 -5.42 13.99
C ALA A 62 -9.67 -6.09 14.74
N GLN A 63 -9.84 -7.41 14.60
CA GLN A 63 -10.88 -8.18 15.31
C GLN A 63 -10.75 -8.08 16.83
N ARG A 64 -9.52 -7.90 17.35
CA ARG A 64 -9.24 -7.80 18.78
C ARG A 64 -9.09 -6.39 19.31
N ASN A 65 -9.27 -5.37 18.48
CA ASN A 65 -8.98 -3.98 18.86
C ASN A 65 -7.59 -3.83 19.51
N SER A 66 -6.59 -4.51 18.94
CA SER A 66 -5.24 -4.50 19.48
C SER A 66 -4.63 -3.10 19.49
N ARG A 67 -3.87 -2.76 20.52
CA ARG A 67 -3.10 -1.51 20.58
C ARG A 67 -2.07 -1.34 19.44
N PHE A 68 -1.76 -2.43 18.74
CA PHE A 68 -0.87 -2.44 17.57
C PHE A 68 -1.63 -2.31 16.24
N LEU A 69 -2.96 -2.21 16.31
CA LEU A 69 -3.76 -1.92 15.13
C LEU A 69 -3.38 -0.56 14.57
N GLN A 70 -3.10 -0.53 13.28
CA GLN A 70 -2.87 0.69 12.54
C GLN A 70 -4.20 1.19 11.96
N PRO A 71 -4.82 2.22 12.56
CA PRO A 71 -6.07 2.75 12.04
C PRO A 71 -5.84 3.48 10.72
N MET A 72 -6.91 3.64 9.93
CA MET A 72 -6.85 4.47 8.74
C MET A 72 -6.87 5.95 9.14
N LEU A 73 -5.85 6.69 8.71
CA LEU A 73 -5.64 8.09 9.05
C LEU A 73 -5.03 8.84 7.86
N LEU A 74 -5.40 10.09 7.69
CA LEU A 74 -4.64 11.04 6.87
C LEU A 74 -3.70 11.83 7.75
N ARG A 75 -2.48 12.02 7.28
CA ARG A 75 -1.41 12.70 7.99
C ARG A 75 -0.72 13.70 7.08
N ASP A 76 -0.24 14.77 7.67
CA ASP A 76 0.89 15.50 7.09
C ASP A 76 2.21 14.87 7.60
N GLN A 77 3.34 15.51 7.38
CA GLN A 77 4.63 15.01 7.85
C GLN A 77 4.77 14.97 9.38
N HIS A 78 3.92 15.69 10.12
CA HIS A 78 4.11 15.95 11.54
C HIS A 78 3.01 15.31 12.39
N GLN A 79 1.76 15.29 11.92
CA GLN A 79 0.61 14.92 12.73
C GLN A 79 -0.51 14.22 11.95
N THR A 80 -1.42 13.62 12.68
CA THR A 80 -2.69 13.14 12.13
C THR A 80 -3.62 14.32 11.90
N LEU A 81 -4.28 14.32 10.75
CA LEU A 81 -5.23 15.36 10.37
C LEU A 81 -6.62 15.00 10.90
N VAL A 82 -7.28 15.98 11.47
CA VAL A 82 -8.69 15.87 11.89
C VAL A 82 -9.56 16.48 10.80
N LEU A 83 -10.37 15.64 10.15
CA LEU A 83 -11.19 16.04 9.00
C LEU A 83 -12.50 16.73 9.48
N GLU A 84 -12.32 17.83 10.21
CA GLU A 84 -13.40 18.70 10.68
C GLU A 84 -13.10 20.13 10.27
N SER A 85 -14.14 20.83 9.79
CA SER A 85 -14.00 22.24 9.36
C SER A 85 -13.46 23.09 10.50
N GLY A 86 -12.44 23.89 10.22
CA GLY A 86 -11.75 24.75 11.18
C GLY A 86 -10.62 24.07 11.96
N GLN A 87 -10.70 22.78 12.32
CA GLN A 87 -9.58 22.07 12.94
C GLN A 87 -8.51 21.77 11.90
N LEU A 88 -8.88 21.30 10.73
CA LEU A 88 -7.96 21.02 9.62
C LEU A 88 -7.16 22.29 9.22
N GLN A 89 -7.83 23.45 9.18
CA GLN A 89 -7.18 24.71 8.89
C GLN A 89 -6.09 25.08 9.91
N GLN A 90 -6.32 24.79 11.19
CA GLN A 90 -5.35 25.07 12.25
C GLN A 90 -4.16 24.11 12.24
N GLN A 91 -4.37 22.89 11.78
CA GLN A 91 -3.34 21.85 11.71
C GLN A 91 -2.40 22.01 10.53
N LEU A 92 -2.91 22.46 9.38
CA LEU A 92 -2.13 22.57 8.16
C LEU A 92 -1.18 23.78 8.21
N THR A 93 0.12 23.52 8.13
CA THR A 93 1.14 24.57 8.01
C THR A 93 1.13 25.24 6.63
N ARG A 94 0.66 24.51 5.63
CA ARG A 94 0.47 24.98 4.25
C ARG A 94 -0.86 24.41 3.73
N CYS A 95 -1.64 25.26 3.10
CA CYS A 95 -2.86 24.85 2.43
C CYS A 95 -2.86 25.44 1.02
N SER A 96 -3.01 24.60 0.02
CA SER A 96 -3.14 25.02 -1.37
C SER A 96 -4.39 24.40 -2.00
N GLU A 97 -4.81 24.93 -3.14
CA GLU A 97 -5.89 24.36 -3.95
C GLU A 97 -5.49 23.02 -4.63
N ARG A 98 -4.22 22.60 -4.45
CA ARG A 98 -3.65 21.38 -5.04
C ARG A 98 -3.18 20.46 -3.93
N ILE A 99 -3.67 19.23 -3.94
CA ILE A 99 -3.33 18.21 -2.94
C ILE A 99 -2.64 17.04 -3.65
N VAL A 100 -1.59 16.50 -3.03
CA VAL A 100 -1.04 15.20 -3.41
C VAL A 100 -1.19 14.24 -2.25
N VAL A 101 -1.86 13.09 -2.48
CA VAL A 101 -2.02 12.04 -1.49
C VAL A 101 -1.11 10.87 -1.83
N CYS A 102 -0.24 10.50 -0.89
CA CYS A 102 0.68 9.38 -1.02
C CYS A 102 0.14 8.16 -0.27
N VAL A 103 -0.04 7.03 -0.97
CA VAL A 103 -0.62 5.78 -0.46
C VAL A 103 0.44 4.69 -0.44
N HIS A 104 0.86 4.26 0.76
CA HIS A 104 1.97 3.32 0.94
C HIS A 104 1.62 1.88 0.54
N GLY A 105 2.67 1.04 0.43
CA GLY A 105 2.55 -0.37 0.10
C GLY A 105 2.30 -1.29 1.30
N TRP A 106 2.22 -2.58 1.00
CA TRP A 106 2.05 -3.66 1.97
C TRP A 106 3.21 -3.72 2.98
N CYS A 107 2.90 -4.00 4.25
CA CYS A 107 3.87 -3.99 5.36
C CYS A 107 4.60 -2.64 5.55
N MET A 108 3.99 -1.57 5.10
CA MET A 108 4.51 -0.20 5.21
C MET A 108 3.53 0.71 5.96
N ASN A 109 3.96 1.94 6.21
CA ASN A 109 3.13 3.05 6.66
C ASN A 109 3.59 4.38 6.03
N ASP A 110 2.96 5.49 6.41
CA ASP A 110 3.21 6.82 5.87
C ASP A 110 4.65 7.33 6.08
N VAL A 111 5.31 7.00 7.20
CA VAL A 111 6.67 7.51 7.46
C VAL A 111 7.72 6.93 6.50
N GLN A 112 7.41 5.83 5.82
CA GLN A 112 8.35 5.18 4.90
C GLN A 112 8.39 5.83 3.51
N TRP A 113 7.55 6.83 3.24
CA TRP A 113 7.68 7.68 2.06
C TRP A 113 8.96 8.51 2.09
N LYS A 114 9.37 8.95 3.29
CA LYS A 114 10.64 9.65 3.46
C LYS A 114 11.81 8.66 3.58
N ARG A 115 12.62 8.55 2.53
CA ARG A 115 13.78 7.67 2.46
C ARG A 115 14.92 8.35 1.70
N LYS A 116 16.19 8.12 2.13
CA LYS A 116 17.38 8.62 1.42
C LYS A 116 17.23 10.11 1.01
N GLU A 117 16.74 10.94 1.92
CA GLU A 117 16.48 12.38 1.71
C GLU A 117 15.47 12.70 0.58
N HIS A 118 14.68 11.72 0.13
CA HIS A 118 13.62 11.92 -0.86
C HIS A 118 12.25 11.53 -0.30
N ASP A 119 11.23 12.23 -0.79
CA ASP A 119 9.81 11.97 -0.59
C ASP A 119 9.06 12.56 -1.78
N HIS A 120 8.28 11.73 -2.47
CA HIS A 120 7.55 12.16 -3.67
C HIS A 120 6.52 13.25 -3.37
N GLY A 121 5.78 13.13 -2.25
CA GLY A 121 4.81 14.14 -1.85
C GLY A 121 5.48 15.46 -1.52
N GLU A 122 6.51 15.46 -0.66
CA GLU A 122 7.23 16.67 -0.28
C GLU A 122 7.95 17.30 -1.47
N SER A 123 8.45 16.50 -2.41
CA SER A 123 9.10 17.03 -3.61
C SER A 123 8.14 17.87 -4.48
N LEU A 124 6.83 17.53 -4.47
CA LEU A 124 5.79 18.28 -5.17
C LEU A 124 5.34 19.54 -4.41
N SER A 125 5.65 19.66 -3.12
CA SER A 125 5.33 20.87 -2.35
C SER A 125 5.98 22.13 -2.94
N ARG A 126 7.14 21.96 -3.56
CA ARG A 126 7.87 23.06 -4.26
C ARG A 126 7.11 23.60 -5.46
N TYR A 127 6.15 22.85 -5.96
CA TYR A 127 5.30 23.19 -7.10
C TYR A 127 3.86 23.56 -6.67
N GLY A 128 3.68 23.81 -5.36
CA GLY A 128 2.42 24.30 -4.83
C GLY A 128 1.41 23.22 -4.47
N TYR A 129 1.83 21.96 -4.31
CA TYR A 129 0.98 20.90 -3.78
C TYR A 129 1.12 20.82 -2.26
N THR A 130 0.01 20.50 -1.58
CA THR A 130 0.03 20.12 -0.17
C THR A 130 0.12 18.62 -0.07
N PRO A 131 1.24 18.05 0.46
CA PRO A 131 1.40 16.61 0.59
C PRO A 131 0.62 16.07 1.80
N ILE A 132 -0.14 15.02 1.55
CA ILE A 132 -0.91 14.26 2.53
C ILE A 132 -0.54 12.78 2.38
N TYR A 133 -0.51 12.05 3.49
CA TYR A 133 -0.08 10.66 3.53
C TYR A 133 -1.19 9.82 4.15
N LEU A 134 -1.60 8.76 3.45
CA LEU A 134 -2.51 7.77 4.01
C LEU A 134 -1.72 6.79 4.88
N ARG A 135 -2.16 6.58 6.12
CA ARG A 135 -1.79 5.45 6.98
C ARG A 135 -2.97 4.51 7.03
N TYR A 136 -2.76 3.22 6.84
CA TYR A 136 -3.83 2.22 6.89
C TYR A 136 -3.30 0.82 7.24
N ASN A 137 -4.20 -0.07 7.66
CA ASN A 137 -3.89 -1.45 7.98
C ASN A 137 -3.83 -2.30 6.70
N THR A 138 -2.63 -2.64 6.26
CA THR A 138 -2.40 -3.40 5.03
C THR A 138 -2.79 -4.88 5.12
N GLY A 139 -3.20 -5.37 6.28
CA GLY A 139 -3.69 -6.74 6.49
C GLY A 139 -5.21 -6.90 6.35
N LEU A 140 -5.97 -5.81 6.28
CA LEU A 140 -7.38 -5.84 5.92
C LEU A 140 -7.56 -6.05 4.41
N HIS A 141 -8.75 -6.46 3.99
CA HIS A 141 -9.08 -6.54 2.57
C HIS A 141 -8.80 -5.22 1.85
N ILE A 142 -8.25 -5.32 0.63
CA ILE A 142 -7.99 -4.14 -0.20
C ILE A 142 -9.29 -3.39 -0.48
N SER A 143 -10.40 -4.10 -0.65
CA SER A 143 -11.72 -3.53 -0.85
C SER A 143 -12.23 -2.74 0.38
N GLU A 144 -12.01 -3.25 1.59
CA GLU A 144 -12.37 -2.54 2.83
C GLU A 144 -11.55 -1.26 3.00
N ASN A 145 -10.23 -1.36 2.76
CA ASN A 145 -9.35 -0.19 2.78
C ASN A 145 -9.74 0.82 1.70
N GLY A 146 -10.06 0.35 0.49
CA GLY A 146 -10.44 1.21 -0.63
C GLY A 146 -11.75 1.96 -0.38
N GLU A 147 -12.78 1.27 0.11
CA GLU A 147 -14.07 1.90 0.43
C GLU A 147 -13.93 2.94 1.56
N ASN A 148 -13.18 2.62 2.63
CA ASN A 148 -12.91 3.56 3.70
C ASN A 148 -12.07 4.75 3.22
N PHE A 149 -11.09 4.52 2.38
CA PHE A 149 -10.26 5.58 1.80
C PHE A 149 -11.08 6.49 0.88
N ALA A 150 -12.00 5.94 0.09
CA ALA A 150 -12.90 6.74 -0.74
C ALA A 150 -13.72 7.73 0.09
N ARG A 151 -14.31 7.28 1.20
CA ARG A 151 -15.07 8.14 2.12
C ARG A 151 -14.17 9.17 2.82
N MET A 152 -12.95 8.77 3.16
CA MET A 152 -11.98 9.67 3.80
C MET A 152 -11.49 10.76 2.83
N LEU A 153 -11.31 10.46 1.55
CA LEU A 153 -10.99 11.46 0.52
C LEU A 153 -12.15 12.43 0.31
N ASP A 154 -13.39 11.97 0.36
CA ASP A 154 -14.55 12.84 0.25
C ASP A 154 -14.62 13.80 1.44
N ALA A 155 -14.45 13.29 2.66
CA ALA A 155 -14.35 14.11 3.85
C ALA A 155 -13.18 15.12 3.77
N LEU A 156 -12.01 14.71 3.27
CA LEU A 156 -10.85 15.58 3.09
C LEU A 156 -11.20 16.77 2.17
N VAL A 157 -11.74 16.48 0.99
CA VAL A 157 -12.09 17.52 -0.01
C VAL A 157 -13.17 18.45 0.51
N MET A 158 -14.19 17.91 1.20
CA MET A 158 -15.29 18.71 1.76
C MET A 158 -14.85 19.61 2.94
N THR A 159 -13.87 19.18 3.73
CA THR A 159 -13.39 19.93 4.91
C THR A 159 -12.14 20.75 4.62
N TRP A 160 -11.60 20.66 3.41
CA TRP A 160 -10.38 21.38 3.02
C TRP A 160 -10.57 22.90 3.16
N PRO A 161 -9.60 23.66 3.72
CA PRO A 161 -9.77 25.07 4.04
C PRO A 161 -10.01 25.99 2.84
N CYS A 162 -9.68 25.55 1.63
CA CYS A 162 -9.94 26.26 0.38
C CYS A 162 -10.51 25.33 -0.68
N GLN A 163 -11.02 25.85 -1.77
CA GLN A 163 -11.55 25.01 -2.84
C GLN A 163 -10.43 24.16 -3.45
N VAL A 164 -10.57 22.83 -3.37
CA VAL A 164 -9.67 21.90 -4.05
C VAL A 164 -9.92 21.96 -5.56
N LYS A 165 -8.88 22.30 -6.32
CA LYS A 165 -8.93 22.34 -7.79
C LYS A 165 -8.28 21.12 -8.42
N GLU A 166 -7.32 20.54 -7.71
CA GLU A 166 -6.53 19.44 -8.23
C GLU A 166 -6.16 18.47 -7.11
N LEU A 167 -6.49 17.22 -7.29
CA LEU A 167 -6.08 16.11 -6.46
C LEU A 167 -5.19 15.16 -7.28
N VAL A 168 -4.03 14.87 -6.76
CA VAL A 168 -3.10 13.86 -7.29
C VAL A 168 -3.00 12.73 -6.28
N ILE A 169 -3.04 11.49 -6.73
CA ILE A 169 -2.79 10.33 -5.85
C ILE A 169 -1.60 9.54 -6.39
N ILE A 170 -0.63 9.26 -5.52
CA ILE A 170 0.53 8.42 -5.84
C ILE A 170 0.44 7.18 -4.97
N GLY A 171 0.20 6.02 -5.59
CA GLY A 171 0.10 4.73 -4.91
C GLY A 171 1.32 3.85 -5.15
N HIS A 172 2.02 3.46 -4.09
CA HIS A 172 3.12 2.50 -4.19
C HIS A 172 2.60 1.09 -3.90
N SER A 173 2.94 0.12 -4.77
CA SER A 173 2.63 -1.29 -4.53
C SER A 173 1.14 -1.53 -4.25
N MET A 174 0.77 -2.15 -3.11
CA MET A 174 -0.62 -2.30 -2.64
C MET A 174 -1.38 -0.97 -2.64
N GLY A 175 -0.71 0.16 -2.38
CA GLY A 175 -1.34 1.48 -2.35
C GLY A 175 -2.02 1.86 -3.67
N GLY A 176 -1.49 1.41 -4.81
CA GLY A 176 -2.15 1.59 -6.11
C GLY A 176 -3.43 0.75 -6.25
N LEU A 177 -3.47 -0.45 -5.66
CA LEU A 177 -4.68 -1.27 -5.63
C LEU A 177 -5.75 -0.67 -4.70
N VAL A 178 -5.35 -0.20 -3.52
CA VAL A 178 -6.24 0.51 -2.58
C VAL A 178 -6.82 1.76 -3.24
N THR A 179 -6.02 2.52 -3.99
CA THR A 179 -6.50 3.70 -4.72
C THR A 179 -7.47 3.32 -5.84
N ARG A 180 -7.18 2.26 -6.62
CA ARG A 180 -8.14 1.77 -7.63
C ARG A 180 -9.45 1.32 -7.00
N SER A 181 -9.37 0.63 -5.87
CA SER A 181 -10.54 0.24 -5.08
C SER A 181 -11.32 1.47 -4.60
N ALA A 182 -10.62 2.50 -4.12
CA ALA A 182 -11.24 3.76 -3.70
C ALA A 182 -11.96 4.46 -4.87
N CYS A 183 -11.36 4.51 -6.05
CA CYS A 183 -12.01 5.06 -7.25
C CYS A 183 -13.29 4.26 -7.60
N TYR A 184 -13.20 2.93 -7.59
CA TYR A 184 -14.36 2.07 -7.85
C TYR A 184 -15.52 2.34 -6.88
N TYR A 185 -15.25 2.38 -5.57
CA TYR A 185 -16.29 2.65 -4.58
C TYR A 185 -16.77 4.11 -4.62
N ALA A 186 -15.92 5.05 -4.99
CA ALA A 186 -16.33 6.44 -5.17
C ALA A 186 -17.32 6.60 -6.33
N GLU A 187 -17.13 5.88 -7.44
CA GLU A 187 -18.11 5.82 -8.54
C GLU A 187 -19.43 5.19 -8.07
N GLN A 188 -19.37 4.06 -7.34
CA GLN A 188 -20.58 3.38 -6.84
C GLN A 188 -21.37 4.25 -5.85
N HIS A 189 -20.69 5.02 -5.01
CA HIS A 189 -21.30 5.88 -4.00
C HIS A 189 -21.46 7.33 -4.46
N GLN A 190 -21.11 7.65 -5.70
CA GLN A 190 -21.18 9.00 -6.28
C GLN A 190 -20.48 10.06 -5.42
N LEU A 191 -19.29 9.73 -4.89
CA LEU A 191 -18.51 10.62 -4.05
C LEU A 191 -17.88 11.75 -4.88
N SER A 192 -17.90 12.95 -4.31
CA SER A 192 -17.59 14.19 -5.01
C SER A 192 -16.10 14.38 -5.35
N TRP A 193 -15.21 13.79 -4.57
CA TRP A 193 -13.76 13.95 -4.73
C TRP A 193 -13.21 13.47 -6.08
N LEU A 194 -13.91 12.53 -6.76
CA LEU A 194 -13.49 12.09 -8.10
C LEU A 194 -13.50 13.22 -9.12
N SER A 195 -14.38 14.22 -8.94
CA SER A 195 -14.47 15.36 -9.86
C SER A 195 -13.23 16.27 -9.83
N VAL A 196 -12.43 16.19 -8.77
CA VAL A 196 -11.18 16.96 -8.60
C VAL A 196 -9.94 16.06 -8.67
N LEU A 197 -10.10 14.75 -8.87
CA LEU A 197 -8.98 13.83 -9.11
C LEU A 197 -8.49 14.02 -10.55
N ASN A 198 -7.35 14.66 -10.70
CA ASN A 198 -6.74 14.92 -12.00
C ASN A 198 -5.77 13.83 -12.43
N THR A 199 -4.97 13.33 -11.47
CA THR A 199 -3.87 12.42 -11.77
C THR A 199 -3.80 11.29 -10.76
N PHE A 200 -3.63 10.07 -11.25
CA PHE A 200 -3.38 8.89 -10.45
C PHE A 200 -2.15 8.14 -10.99
N ILE A 201 -1.10 8.02 -10.18
CA ILE A 201 0.16 7.37 -10.54
C ILE A 201 0.35 6.12 -9.68
N THR A 202 0.66 4.99 -10.31
CA THR A 202 1.03 3.75 -9.63
C THR A 202 2.52 3.47 -9.78
N LEU A 203 3.17 3.14 -8.66
CA LEU A 203 4.58 2.77 -8.59
C LEU A 203 4.68 1.29 -8.24
N GLY A 204 4.94 0.42 -9.21
CA GLY A 204 5.09 -1.01 -9.01
C GLY A 204 3.85 -1.70 -8.43
N SER A 205 2.64 -1.26 -8.75
CA SER A 205 1.40 -1.83 -8.19
C SER A 205 1.03 -3.14 -8.87
N PRO A 206 0.84 -4.25 -8.13
CA PRO A 206 0.57 -5.56 -8.72
C PRO A 206 -0.89 -5.69 -9.15
N HIS A 207 -1.25 -5.07 -10.26
CA HIS A 207 -2.63 -5.06 -10.75
C HIS A 207 -3.18 -6.45 -11.08
N ASN A 208 -2.32 -7.39 -11.44
CA ASN A 208 -2.66 -8.81 -11.67
C ASN A 208 -2.23 -9.70 -10.50
N GLY A 209 -1.95 -9.11 -9.35
CA GLY A 209 -1.40 -9.79 -8.20
C GLY A 209 0.13 -9.93 -8.22
N ALA A 210 0.66 -10.39 -7.10
CA ALA A 210 2.08 -10.70 -6.90
C ALA A 210 2.24 -12.14 -6.38
N PRO A 211 3.25 -12.91 -6.86
CA PRO A 211 3.45 -14.29 -6.41
C PRO A 211 3.68 -14.37 -4.90
N LEU A 212 2.91 -15.20 -4.19
CA LEU A 212 2.99 -15.35 -2.73
C LEU A 212 4.38 -15.72 -2.22
N ALA A 213 5.12 -16.54 -2.98
CA ALA A 213 6.49 -16.90 -2.63
C ALA A 213 7.42 -15.68 -2.63
N LYS A 214 7.24 -14.75 -3.57
CA LYS A 214 8.02 -13.49 -3.61
C LYS A 214 7.64 -12.57 -2.46
N LEU A 215 6.35 -12.51 -2.09
CA LEU A 215 5.88 -11.75 -0.92
C LEU A 215 6.53 -12.28 0.38
N ALA A 216 6.63 -13.60 0.54
CA ALA A 216 7.30 -14.21 1.68
C ALA A 216 8.80 -13.84 1.74
N CYS A 217 9.55 -14.07 0.64
CA CYS A 217 10.97 -13.70 0.57
C CYS A 217 11.20 -12.20 0.83
N TRP A 218 10.31 -11.35 0.33
CA TRP A 218 10.43 -9.91 0.54
C TRP A 218 10.25 -9.50 2.02
N ILE A 219 9.37 -10.17 2.77
CA ILE A 219 9.29 -10.01 4.22
C ILE A 219 10.60 -10.44 4.86
N ASP A 220 11.13 -11.61 4.49
CA ASP A 220 12.35 -12.17 5.09
C ASP A 220 13.55 -11.22 4.89
N ASP A 221 13.70 -10.63 3.71
CA ASP A 221 14.77 -9.66 3.42
C ASP A 221 14.63 -8.38 4.26
N ARG A 222 13.40 -7.87 4.43
CA ARG A 222 13.16 -6.69 5.25
C ARG A 222 13.35 -6.92 6.74
N ILE A 223 13.12 -8.13 7.16
CA ILE A 223 13.23 -8.59 8.54
C ILE A 223 14.69 -8.85 8.92
N ALA A 224 15.55 -9.17 7.95
CA ALA A 224 16.95 -9.52 8.20
C ALA A 224 17.74 -8.45 8.97
N ASP A 225 17.37 -7.18 8.82
CA ASP A 225 18.05 -6.04 9.43
C ASP A 225 17.59 -5.72 10.86
N SER A 226 16.51 -6.35 11.36
CA SER A 226 15.98 -6.07 12.69
C SER A 226 15.81 -7.34 13.52
N PRO A 227 16.44 -7.45 14.72
CA PRO A 227 16.26 -8.60 15.62
C PRO A 227 14.78 -8.86 15.96
N TYR A 228 13.97 -7.80 16.05
CA TYR A 228 12.53 -7.90 16.35
C TYR A 228 11.74 -8.38 15.14
N LEU A 229 12.14 -7.99 13.95
CA LEU A 229 11.50 -8.43 12.70
C LEU A 229 11.88 -9.88 12.35
N LYS A 230 13.10 -10.34 12.68
CA LYS A 230 13.49 -11.76 12.53
C LYS A 230 12.54 -12.71 13.26
N MET A 231 11.88 -12.23 14.30
CA MET A 231 10.85 -12.97 15.02
C MET A 231 9.56 -13.12 14.20
N LEU A 232 9.35 -12.26 13.20
CA LEU A 232 8.17 -12.25 12.35
C LEU A 232 8.34 -13.04 11.03
N THR A 233 9.54 -13.58 10.73
CA THR A 233 9.79 -14.41 9.53
C THR A 233 8.85 -15.59 9.44
N ARG A 234 8.52 -16.20 10.59
CA ARG A 234 7.54 -17.29 10.65
C ARG A 234 6.09 -16.85 10.43
N LEU A 235 5.80 -15.53 10.48
CA LEU A 235 4.50 -14.99 10.10
C LEU A 235 4.27 -14.98 8.59
N SER A 236 5.31 -15.18 7.78
CA SER A 236 5.21 -15.28 6.32
C SER A 236 4.30 -16.42 5.86
N GLU A 237 4.08 -17.43 6.71
CA GLU A 237 3.12 -18.51 6.46
C GLU A 237 1.67 -18.13 6.85
N ILE A 238 1.51 -17.06 7.65
CA ILE A 238 0.20 -16.53 8.03
C ILE A 238 -0.17 -15.45 7.02
N ARG A 239 -1.26 -15.70 6.30
CA ARG A 239 -1.73 -14.81 5.26
C ARG A 239 -2.92 -14.01 5.78
N SER A 240 -2.72 -12.73 6.02
CA SER A 240 -3.83 -11.79 6.24
C SER A 240 -4.73 -11.72 5.00
N SER A 241 -5.94 -11.20 5.18
CA SER A 241 -6.86 -10.94 4.06
C SER A 241 -6.22 -10.04 3.00
N GLY A 242 -5.52 -8.97 3.41
CA GLY A 242 -4.81 -8.08 2.51
C GLY A 242 -3.69 -8.76 1.71
N THR A 243 -2.96 -9.71 2.33
CA THR A 243 -1.94 -10.50 1.63
C THR A 243 -2.55 -11.40 0.54
N LYS A 244 -3.71 -12.00 0.82
CA LYS A 244 -4.44 -12.82 -0.16
C LYS A 244 -4.90 -11.96 -1.33
N ASP A 245 -5.54 -10.82 -1.05
CA ASP A 245 -6.01 -9.90 -2.07
C ASP A 245 -4.85 -9.38 -2.94
N LEU A 246 -3.72 -9.00 -2.29
CA LEU A 246 -2.52 -8.56 -2.98
C LEU A 246 -1.97 -9.62 -3.94
N SER A 247 -2.04 -10.89 -3.55
CA SER A 247 -1.56 -11.98 -4.40
C SER A 247 -2.41 -12.21 -5.65
N GLN A 248 -3.67 -11.80 -5.62
CA GLN A 248 -4.64 -11.97 -6.71
C GLN A 248 -4.95 -10.67 -7.46
N GLY A 249 -4.56 -9.52 -6.91
CA GLY A 249 -4.94 -8.21 -7.44
C GLY A 249 -6.40 -7.85 -7.22
N TYR A 250 -7.03 -8.41 -6.18
CA TYR A 250 -8.42 -8.14 -5.81
C TYR A 250 -8.60 -6.72 -5.29
N ILE A 251 -9.69 -6.06 -5.72
CA ILE A 251 -9.99 -4.68 -5.32
C ILE A 251 -11.45 -4.45 -4.90
N ARG A 252 -12.34 -5.45 -5.08
CA ARG A 252 -13.75 -5.37 -4.74
C ARG A 252 -14.13 -6.39 -3.68
N HIS A 253 -15.19 -6.15 -2.93
CA HIS A 253 -15.77 -7.14 -2.00
C HIS A 253 -16.17 -8.42 -2.74
N THR A 254 -16.72 -8.29 -3.95
CA THR A 254 -17.11 -9.43 -4.78
C THR A 254 -15.96 -10.31 -5.24
N ASP A 255 -14.72 -9.81 -5.25
CA ASP A 255 -13.57 -10.56 -5.75
C ASP A 255 -13.15 -11.71 -4.83
N TRP A 256 -13.43 -11.62 -3.53
CA TRP A 256 -13.03 -12.60 -2.53
C TRP A 256 -14.21 -13.31 -1.82
N GLN A 257 -15.45 -12.93 -2.13
CA GLN A 257 -16.62 -13.59 -1.57
C GLN A 257 -16.87 -14.96 -2.21
N PRO A 258 -17.44 -15.96 -1.48
CA PRO A 258 -17.61 -17.32 -1.99
C PRO A 258 -18.43 -17.45 -3.28
N GLN A 259 -19.26 -16.48 -3.58
CA GLN A 259 -20.06 -16.44 -4.81
C GLN A 259 -19.24 -16.00 -6.04
N ALA A 260 -18.02 -15.55 -5.86
CA ALA A 260 -17.13 -15.11 -6.95
C ALA A 260 -16.77 -16.28 -7.91
N GLU A 261 -16.70 -17.51 -7.42
CA GLU A 261 -16.43 -18.69 -8.25
C GLU A 261 -17.53 -18.99 -9.29
N LEU A 262 -18.77 -18.58 -9.02
CA LEU A 262 -19.91 -18.74 -9.95
C LEU A 262 -20.00 -17.59 -10.96
N ALA A 263 -19.33 -16.50 -10.71
CA ALA A 263 -19.33 -15.31 -11.56
C ALA A 263 -17.99 -15.16 -12.29
N LEU A 264 -17.55 -16.21 -12.95
CA LEU A 264 -16.28 -16.38 -13.68
C LEU A 264 -16.00 -15.37 -14.81
N GLN A 265 -16.77 -14.30 -14.94
CA GLN A 265 -16.58 -13.22 -15.92
C GLN A 265 -16.89 -11.84 -15.32
N HIS A 266 -16.42 -11.57 -14.10
CA HIS A 266 -16.47 -10.19 -13.65
C HIS A 266 -15.42 -9.38 -14.40
N GLU A 267 -15.91 -8.59 -15.32
CA GLU A 267 -15.10 -7.58 -16.00
C GLU A 267 -14.30 -6.78 -14.95
N ARG A 268 -13.00 -6.73 -15.15
CA ARG A 268 -12.09 -6.02 -14.26
C ARG A 268 -12.51 -4.55 -14.19
N PRO A 269 -12.65 -3.92 -13.01
CA PRO A 269 -12.94 -2.49 -12.93
C PRO A 269 -11.94 -1.68 -13.75
N ALA A 270 -12.46 -0.86 -14.64
CA ALA A 270 -11.66 0.04 -15.46
C ALA A 270 -10.92 1.07 -14.59
N LEU A 271 -9.98 1.78 -15.18
CA LEU A 271 -9.42 2.99 -14.59
C LEU A 271 -10.51 4.08 -14.53
N PRO A 272 -10.46 4.99 -13.53
CA PRO A 272 -11.48 6.03 -13.38
C PRO A 272 -11.54 6.93 -14.62
N GLN A 273 -12.74 7.24 -15.07
CA GLN A 273 -12.94 8.06 -16.26
C GLN A 273 -12.57 9.53 -15.98
N GLY A 274 -11.99 10.19 -16.97
CA GLY A 274 -11.60 11.60 -16.86
C GLY A 274 -10.34 11.85 -16.01
N VAL A 275 -9.70 10.80 -15.48
CA VAL A 275 -8.48 10.89 -14.68
C VAL A 275 -7.28 10.46 -15.52
N ALA A 276 -6.21 11.24 -15.50
CA ALA A 276 -4.93 10.86 -16.10
C ALA A 276 -4.26 9.79 -15.24
N CYS A 277 -4.40 8.53 -15.66
CA CYS A 277 -3.84 7.38 -14.95
C CYS A 277 -2.50 6.95 -15.54
N TYR A 278 -1.47 6.82 -14.70
CA TYR A 278 -0.11 6.47 -15.11
C TYR A 278 0.41 5.25 -14.33
N ALA A 279 1.24 4.44 -14.98
CA ALA A 279 1.84 3.26 -14.38
C ALA A 279 3.37 3.25 -14.59
N ILE A 280 4.11 3.18 -13.48
CA ILE A 280 5.55 2.92 -13.47
C ILE A 280 5.78 1.48 -13.06
N ALA A 281 6.42 0.72 -13.94
CA ALA A 281 6.96 -0.59 -13.67
C ALA A 281 8.49 -0.54 -13.62
N SER A 282 9.12 -1.39 -12.82
CA SER A 282 10.58 -1.53 -12.82
C SER A 282 11.01 -2.98 -12.89
N CYS A 283 12.26 -3.19 -13.24
CA CYS A 283 12.89 -4.50 -13.22
C CYS A 283 14.35 -4.40 -12.71
N LEU A 284 14.83 -5.51 -12.14
CA LEU A 284 16.15 -5.55 -11.50
C LEU A 284 17.29 -5.40 -12.50
N GLY A 285 17.16 -5.98 -13.69
CA GLY A 285 18.16 -5.87 -14.75
C GLY A 285 18.01 -4.59 -15.56
N GLN A 286 19.09 -4.17 -16.20
CA GLN A 286 19.10 -2.98 -17.08
C GLN A 286 18.51 -3.24 -18.47
N ASN A 287 18.56 -4.50 -18.93
CA ASN A 287 18.06 -4.86 -20.25
C ASN A 287 16.54 -5.05 -20.24
N LEU A 288 15.83 -4.14 -20.90
CA LEU A 288 14.38 -4.17 -21.02
C LEU A 288 13.86 -5.12 -22.13
N ASP A 289 14.75 -5.66 -22.98
CA ASP A 289 14.40 -6.66 -24.00
C ASP A 289 14.51 -8.11 -23.47
N ASP A 290 15.02 -8.30 -22.25
CA ASP A 290 15.13 -9.62 -21.62
C ASP A 290 13.81 -10.02 -20.95
N GLU A 291 13.10 -10.97 -21.56
CA GLU A 291 11.82 -11.49 -21.02
C GLU A 291 11.92 -12.02 -19.60
N LYS A 292 13.07 -12.62 -19.21
CA LYS A 292 13.26 -13.10 -17.84
C LYS A 292 13.30 -11.95 -16.86
N ASN A 293 13.98 -10.86 -17.24
CA ASN A 293 14.04 -9.64 -16.46
C ASN A 293 12.66 -9.00 -16.31
N LEU A 294 11.87 -8.88 -17.37
CA LEU A 294 10.51 -8.35 -17.33
C LEU A 294 9.58 -9.23 -16.49
N ARG A 295 9.74 -10.56 -16.55
CA ARG A 295 8.97 -11.51 -15.72
C ARG A 295 9.39 -11.47 -14.26
N LEU A 296 10.66 -11.28 -13.95
CA LEU A 296 11.14 -11.07 -12.59
C LEU A 296 10.62 -9.75 -12.03
N GLY A 297 10.59 -8.71 -12.88
CA GLY A 297 10.19 -7.36 -12.52
C GLY A 297 11.14 -6.72 -11.51
N ASP A 298 10.60 -5.96 -10.61
CA ASP A 298 11.32 -5.26 -9.54
C ASP A 298 11.78 -6.14 -8.36
N GLY A 299 11.68 -7.46 -8.54
CA GLY A 299 11.94 -8.48 -7.52
C GLY A 299 10.67 -8.97 -6.82
N LEU A 300 9.61 -8.20 -6.80
CA LEU A 300 8.33 -8.54 -6.19
C LEU A 300 7.21 -8.62 -7.24
N VAL A 301 7.07 -7.62 -8.07
CA VAL A 301 5.98 -7.45 -9.03
C VAL A 301 6.51 -7.59 -10.46
N PRO A 302 5.97 -8.53 -11.28
CA PRO A 302 6.28 -8.60 -12.70
C PRO A 302 5.88 -7.31 -13.44
N VAL A 303 6.62 -6.92 -14.46
CA VAL A 303 6.33 -5.72 -15.28
C VAL A 303 4.92 -5.76 -15.85
N SER A 304 4.47 -6.91 -16.38
CA SER A 304 3.12 -7.08 -16.91
C SER A 304 2.03 -6.82 -15.86
N SER A 305 2.26 -7.26 -14.61
CA SER A 305 1.35 -7.00 -13.50
C SER A 305 1.34 -5.53 -13.11
N ALA A 306 2.52 -4.88 -13.06
CA ALA A 306 2.64 -3.47 -12.71
C ALA A 306 2.00 -2.53 -13.75
N LEU A 307 1.98 -2.94 -15.01
CA LEU A 307 1.32 -2.21 -16.11
C LEU A 307 -0.16 -2.61 -16.30
N GLY A 308 -0.68 -3.54 -15.50
CA GLY A 308 -2.05 -4.03 -15.65
C GLY A 308 -2.34 -4.66 -17.00
N ALA A 309 -1.36 -5.34 -17.62
CA ALA A 309 -1.53 -6.04 -18.87
C ALA A 309 -2.62 -7.14 -18.76
N ALA A 310 -3.18 -7.55 -19.88
CA ALA A 310 -4.11 -8.68 -19.90
C ALA A 310 -3.45 -9.93 -19.32
N SER A 311 -4.20 -10.70 -18.56
CA SER A 311 -3.78 -11.97 -17.98
C SER A 311 -4.92 -13.00 -18.11
N GLU A 312 -4.65 -14.25 -17.76
CA GLU A 312 -5.67 -15.30 -17.83
C GLU A 312 -6.90 -14.91 -17.00
N GLY A 313 -8.06 -14.80 -17.66
CA GLY A 313 -9.33 -14.42 -17.06
C GLY A 313 -9.49 -12.93 -16.69
N GLN A 314 -8.50 -12.05 -17.01
CA GLN A 314 -8.58 -10.62 -16.74
C GLN A 314 -8.23 -9.78 -17.98
N SER A 315 -9.08 -8.79 -18.29
CA SER A 315 -8.81 -7.80 -19.32
C SER A 315 -7.69 -6.83 -18.89
N ALA A 316 -7.02 -6.20 -19.87
CA ALA A 316 -6.04 -5.16 -19.60
C ALA A 316 -6.70 -3.92 -18.97
N LEU A 317 -5.93 -3.19 -18.15
CA LEU A 317 -6.38 -1.90 -17.61
C LEU A 317 -6.36 -0.76 -18.64
N ASN A 318 -5.72 -1.01 -19.79
CA ASN A 318 -5.67 -0.07 -20.91
C ASN A 318 -5.11 1.32 -20.55
N TYR A 319 -4.01 1.35 -19.76
CA TYR A 319 -3.24 2.58 -19.64
C TYR A 319 -2.80 3.03 -21.04
N PRO A 320 -3.00 4.30 -21.46
CA PRO A 320 -2.44 4.80 -22.70
C PRO A 320 -0.93 4.57 -22.79
N GLN A 321 -0.39 4.30 -23.98
CA GLN A 321 1.04 4.00 -24.14
C GLN A 321 1.97 5.08 -23.55
N PRO A 322 1.71 6.40 -23.71
CA PRO A 322 2.52 7.44 -23.09
C PRO A 322 2.40 7.48 -21.55
N HIS A 323 1.38 6.86 -20.99
CA HIS A 323 1.13 6.79 -19.55
C HIS A 323 1.78 5.56 -18.88
N GLN A 324 2.50 4.76 -19.64
CA GLN A 324 3.24 3.60 -19.16
C GLN A 324 4.74 3.88 -19.23
N TRP A 325 5.45 3.54 -18.17
CA TRP A 325 6.91 3.64 -18.19
C TRP A 325 7.54 2.44 -17.49
N VAL A 326 8.50 1.81 -18.17
CA VAL A 326 9.30 0.72 -17.63
C VAL A 326 10.73 1.22 -17.45
N VAL A 327 11.30 0.97 -16.28
CA VAL A 327 12.66 1.37 -15.94
C VAL A 327 13.47 0.19 -15.41
N GLY A 328 14.70 0.02 -15.93
CA GLY A 328 15.63 -1.04 -15.52
C GLY A 328 16.54 -0.65 -14.35
N GLY A 329 17.05 -1.65 -13.64
CA GLY A 329 18.02 -1.48 -12.57
C GLY A 329 17.44 -0.94 -11.25
N ILE A 330 16.13 -1.01 -11.06
CA ILE A 330 15.42 -0.45 -9.89
C ILE A 330 14.62 -1.56 -9.23
N ASN A 331 14.85 -1.81 -7.94
CA ASN A 331 14.05 -2.72 -7.15
C ASN A 331 12.75 -2.06 -6.65
N HIS A 332 11.84 -2.88 -6.14
CA HIS A 332 10.52 -2.46 -5.68
C HIS A 332 10.50 -1.28 -4.70
N ILE A 333 11.45 -1.23 -3.77
CA ILE A 333 11.54 -0.18 -2.76
C ILE A 333 12.22 1.09 -3.29
N ASP A 334 13.18 0.93 -4.19
CA ASP A 334 13.88 2.08 -4.77
C ASP A 334 12.97 2.90 -5.69
N LEU A 335 11.80 2.40 -6.11
CA LEU A 335 10.75 3.19 -6.75
C LEU A 335 10.34 4.42 -5.92
N LEU A 336 10.47 4.35 -4.59
CA LEU A 336 10.16 5.46 -3.67
C LEU A 336 11.22 6.58 -3.66
N THR A 337 12.43 6.30 -4.16
CA THR A 337 13.56 7.22 -3.94
C THR A 337 14.44 7.46 -5.16
N HIS A 338 14.24 6.68 -6.23
CA HIS A 338 15.13 6.77 -7.38
C HIS A 338 14.92 8.08 -8.15
N PRO A 339 15.98 8.86 -8.47
CA PRO A 339 15.86 10.17 -9.11
C PRO A 339 15.10 10.15 -10.44
N HIS A 340 15.28 9.11 -11.25
CA HIS A 340 14.55 8.99 -12.54
C HIS A 340 13.05 8.80 -12.30
N VAL A 341 12.65 8.04 -11.27
CA VAL A 341 11.24 7.87 -10.91
C VAL A 341 10.66 9.19 -10.43
N ALA A 342 11.37 9.91 -9.56
CA ALA A 342 10.96 11.23 -9.09
C ALA A 342 10.79 12.21 -10.26
N HIS A 343 11.76 12.23 -11.18
CA HIS A 343 11.66 13.08 -12.37
C HIS A 343 10.43 12.73 -13.22
N LYS A 344 10.16 11.44 -13.44
CA LYS A 344 9.01 10.98 -14.23
C LYS A 344 7.68 11.34 -13.56
N VAL A 345 7.59 11.16 -12.25
CA VAL A 345 6.42 11.59 -11.45
C VAL A 345 6.20 13.10 -11.60
N HIS A 346 7.25 13.92 -11.45
CA HIS A 346 7.14 15.37 -11.64
C HIS A 346 6.70 15.73 -13.05
N GLN A 347 7.25 15.06 -14.09
CA GLN A 347 6.87 15.30 -15.49
C GLN A 347 5.37 15.08 -15.68
N TRP A 348 4.82 13.97 -15.18
CA TRP A 348 3.41 13.65 -15.35
C TRP A 348 2.48 14.57 -14.54
N VAL A 349 2.88 14.90 -13.30
CA VAL A 349 2.07 15.78 -12.44
C VAL A 349 2.06 17.23 -12.94
N LEU A 350 3.22 17.75 -13.37
CA LEU A 350 3.35 19.18 -13.66
C LEU A 350 2.97 19.56 -15.08
N PHE A 351 3.18 18.64 -16.02
CA PHE A 351 2.98 18.99 -17.43
C PHE A 351 1.78 18.30 -18.04
N ASN A 352 1.21 17.29 -17.36
CA ASN A 352 0.08 16.48 -17.86
C ASN A 352 0.27 16.09 -19.34
N THR A 353 1.54 15.96 -19.75
CA THR A 353 1.93 15.75 -21.14
C THR A 353 1.91 14.26 -21.40
N ALA A 354 0.90 13.87 -22.13
CA ALA A 354 0.88 12.67 -22.95
C ALA A 354 1.68 12.94 -24.26
N ASP A 355 2.92 13.45 -24.14
CA ASP A 355 3.83 13.60 -25.27
C ASP A 355 4.97 12.60 -25.18
#